data_63744d3c1dcda5a31aab25b8f30555c8
#
_entry.id   63744d3c1dcda5a31aab25b8f30555c8
#
_cell.length_a   1.000
_cell.length_b   1.000
_cell.length_c   1.000
_cell.angle_alpha   90.00
_cell.angle_beta   90.00
_cell.angle_gamma   90.00
#
_symmetry.space_group_name_H-M   'P 1'
#
loop_
_entity.id
_entity.type
_entity.pdbx_description
1 polymer ?
#
loop_
_entity_poly.entity_id
_entity_poly.type
_entity_poly.pdbx_seq_one_letter_code
_entity_poly.pdbx_strand_id
1 'polypeptide(L)' 'MKTGDVAMKLKTRVFELSNGRYQSLPELAQAMGISKDLIYSVRRGERNINGRFILGATKAFPEYKLDDLFYVSED' A
#
# COMPACT_ATOMS: atom_id res chain seq x y z
N MET A 1 22.52 -17.39 7.20
CA MET A 1 22.18 -17.21 6.67
C MET A 1 22.10 -16.32 6.07
N LYS A 2 22.18 -16.03 5.63
CA LYS A 2 22.09 -15.22 5.10
C LYS A 2 21.23 -14.91 4.50
N THR A 3 20.95 -15.00 4.73
CA THR A 3 19.82 -14.64 4.41
C THR A 3 19.64 -13.46 3.61
N GLY A 4 20.33 -12.62 3.56
CA GLY A 4 20.17 -11.40 2.85
C GLY A 4 20.12 -11.53 1.36
N ASP A 5 20.22 -12.72 0.88
CA ASP A 5 20.24 -12.93 -0.55
C ASP A 5 18.88 -12.82 -1.19
N VAL A 6 17.84 -12.90 -0.39
CA VAL A 6 16.48 -12.86 -0.94
C VAL A 6 15.94 -11.43 -0.80
N ALA A 7 15.65 -10.83 -1.91
CA ALA A 7 15.06 -9.48 -1.91
C ALA A 7 13.56 -9.60 -1.73
N MET A 8 13.13 -9.46 -0.49
CA MET A 8 11.71 -9.51 -0.16
C MET A 8 11.17 -8.10 -0.10
N LYS A 9 10.04 -7.89 -0.74
CA LYS A 9 9.39 -6.60 -0.74
C LYS A 9 7.97 -6.72 -0.29
N LEU A 10 7.54 -5.76 0.50
CA LEU A 10 6.14 -5.66 0.89
C LEU A 10 5.39 -4.97 -0.24
N LYS A 11 4.35 -5.62 -0.72
CA LYS A 11 3.51 -5.13 -1.79
C LYS A 11 2.10 -4.92 -1.28
N THR A 12 1.30 -4.19 -2.04
CA THR A 12 -0.05 -3.89 -1.60
C THR A 12 -1.05 -4.12 -2.71
N ARG A 13 -2.27 -4.49 -2.33
CA ARG A 13 -3.40 -4.62 -3.26
C ARG A 13 -4.30 -3.40 -3.20
N VAL A 14 -3.91 -2.39 -2.43
CA VAL A 14 -4.74 -1.20 -2.24
C VAL A 14 -5.13 -0.55 -3.56
N PHE A 15 -4.20 -0.49 -4.51
CA PHE A 15 -4.49 0.16 -5.79
C PHE A 15 -5.50 -0.60 -6.61
N GLU A 16 -5.52 -1.92 -6.51
CA GLU A 16 -6.51 -2.74 -7.17
C GLU A 16 -7.85 -2.63 -6.49
N LEU A 17 -7.84 -2.66 -5.17
CA LEU A 17 -9.07 -2.62 -4.40
C LEU A 17 -9.74 -1.26 -4.45
N SER A 18 -8.98 -0.22 -4.74
CA SER A 18 -9.53 1.13 -4.82
C SER A 18 -10.38 1.34 -6.06
N ASN A 19 -10.23 0.51 -7.07
CA ASN A 19 -11.02 0.63 -8.29
C ASN A 19 -12.50 0.46 -7.95
N GLY A 20 -13.30 1.44 -8.37
CA GLY A 20 -14.73 1.40 -8.09
C GLY A 20 -15.12 1.94 -6.74
N ARG A 21 -14.14 2.11 -5.84
CA ARG A 21 -14.40 2.67 -4.51
C ARG A 21 -13.97 4.13 -4.43
N TYR A 22 -12.80 4.45 -5.01
CA TYR A 22 -12.28 5.80 -5.06
C TYR A 22 -12.03 6.16 -6.50
N GLN A 23 -12.32 7.40 -6.87
CA GLN A 23 -12.24 7.83 -8.26
C GLN A 23 -10.84 8.15 -8.69
N SER A 24 -9.97 8.50 -7.76
CA SER A 24 -8.62 8.93 -8.08
C SER A 24 -7.68 8.62 -6.95
N LEU A 25 -6.38 8.64 -7.23
CA LEU A 25 -5.37 8.45 -6.21
C LEU A 25 -5.39 9.54 -5.15
N PRO A 26 -5.60 10.82 -5.49
CA PRO A 26 -5.75 11.83 -4.44
C PRO A 26 -6.90 11.54 -3.49
N GLU A 27 -8.01 11.02 -4.00
CA GLU A 27 -9.14 10.66 -3.16
C GLU A 27 -8.79 9.50 -2.24
N LEU A 28 -8.09 8.50 -2.79
CA LEU A 28 -7.62 7.38 -1.99
C LEU A 28 -6.66 7.85 -0.89
N ALA A 29 -5.72 8.73 -1.24
CA ALA A 29 -4.77 9.25 -0.27
C ALA A 29 -5.48 9.98 0.86
N GLN A 30 -6.50 10.74 0.53
CA GLN A 30 -7.28 11.46 1.52
C GLN A 30 -8.00 10.49 2.46
N ALA A 31 -8.58 9.43 1.91
CA ALA A 31 -9.25 8.42 2.73
C ALA A 31 -8.27 7.70 3.64
N MET A 32 -7.04 7.52 3.18
CA MET A 32 -6.00 6.86 3.96
C MET A 32 -5.33 7.81 4.96
N GLY A 33 -5.55 9.12 4.81
CA GLY A 33 -4.93 10.09 5.68
C GLY A 33 -3.45 10.29 5.39
N ILE A 34 -3.03 10.10 4.15
CA ILE A 34 -1.63 10.27 3.74
C ILE A 34 -1.56 11.31 2.63
N SER A 35 -0.34 11.76 2.34
CA SER A 35 -0.14 12.76 1.30
C SER A 35 -0.27 12.14 -0.08
N LYS A 36 -0.57 12.98 -1.06
CA LYS A 36 -0.60 12.55 -2.46
C LYS A 36 0.78 12.08 -2.90
N ASP A 37 1.82 12.76 -2.45
CA ASP A 37 3.18 12.38 -2.81
C ASP A 37 3.49 10.97 -2.38
N LEU A 38 3.06 10.60 -1.19
CA LEU A 38 3.31 9.25 -0.69
C LEU A 38 2.58 8.21 -1.52
N ILE A 39 1.31 8.45 -1.83
CA ILE A 39 0.53 7.46 -2.57
C ILE A 39 1.10 7.27 -3.98
N TYR A 40 1.49 8.36 -4.65
CA TYR A 40 2.07 8.25 -5.99
C TYR A 40 3.45 7.59 -5.96
N SER A 41 4.25 7.92 -4.96
CA SER A 41 5.60 7.35 -4.85
C SER A 41 5.55 5.85 -4.59
N VAL A 42 4.64 5.42 -3.74
CA VAL A 42 4.47 3.98 -3.49
C VAL A 42 3.97 3.27 -4.75
N ARG A 43 3.03 3.89 -5.44
CA ARG A 43 2.50 3.28 -6.65
C ARG A 43 3.57 3.11 -7.72
N ARG A 44 4.44 4.11 -7.86
CA ARG A 44 5.53 4.04 -8.85
C ARG A 44 6.69 3.15 -8.40
N GLY A 45 6.66 2.69 -7.16
CA GLY A 45 7.75 1.87 -6.64
C GLY A 45 8.96 2.68 -6.19
N GLU A 46 8.81 3.99 -6.05
CA GLU A 46 9.91 4.87 -5.64
C GLU A 46 10.09 4.91 -4.14
N ARG A 47 9.06 4.55 -3.39
CA ARG A 47 9.11 4.49 -1.94
C ARG A 47 8.58 3.18 -1.45
N ASN A 48 9.16 2.70 -0.37
CA ASN A 48 8.66 1.50 0.29
C ASN A 48 7.41 1.84 1.09
N ILE A 49 6.58 0.84 1.27
CA ILE A 49 5.39 0.96 2.11
C ILE A 49 5.86 1.16 3.55
N ASN A 50 5.36 2.19 4.21
CA ASN A 50 5.72 2.46 5.60
C ASN A 50 4.50 2.26 6.50
N GLY A 51 4.72 2.43 7.82
CA GLY A 51 3.65 2.22 8.78
C GLY A 51 2.46 3.12 8.57
N ARG A 52 2.72 4.35 8.15
CA ARG A 52 1.65 5.31 7.89
C ARG A 52 0.75 4.83 6.75
N PHE A 53 1.36 4.28 5.71
CA PHE A 53 0.61 3.72 4.59
C PHE A 53 -0.23 2.53 5.05
N ILE A 54 0.35 1.66 5.86
CA ILE A 54 -0.34 0.48 6.36
C ILE A 54 -1.55 0.88 7.21
N LEU A 55 -1.35 1.81 8.12
CA LEU A 55 -2.46 2.28 8.96
C LEU A 55 -3.53 2.96 8.13
N GLY A 56 -3.11 3.73 7.13
CA GLY A 56 -4.07 4.39 6.24
C GLY A 56 -4.90 3.39 5.46
N ALA A 57 -4.27 2.30 5.02
CA ALA A 57 -4.99 1.27 4.28
C ALA A 57 -6.09 0.63 5.12
N THR A 58 -5.81 0.36 6.39
CA THR A 58 -6.83 -0.22 7.26
C THR A 58 -7.98 0.76 7.48
N LYS A 59 -7.69 2.04 7.44
CA LYS A 59 -8.70 3.08 7.61
C LYS A 59 -9.60 3.19 6.39
N ALA A 60 -9.00 3.11 5.20
CA ALA A 60 -9.74 3.24 3.94
C ALA A 60 -10.48 1.97 3.57
N PHE A 61 -10.01 0.82 4.03
CA PHE A 61 -10.59 -0.48 3.71
C PHE A 61 -10.83 -1.27 5.00
N PRO A 62 -11.74 -0.80 5.85
CA PRO A 62 -11.91 -1.42 7.17
C PRO A 62 -12.46 -2.84 7.12
N GLU A 63 -13.08 -3.24 6.03
CA GLU A 63 -13.63 -4.59 5.91
C GLU A 63 -12.58 -5.63 5.53
N TYR A 64 -11.37 -5.19 5.16
CA TYR A 64 -10.29 -6.10 4.77
C TYR A 64 -9.31 -6.28 5.90
N LYS A 65 -8.69 -7.45 5.96
CA LYS A 65 -7.61 -7.73 6.90
C LYS A 65 -6.30 -7.29 6.29
N LEU A 66 -5.26 -7.19 7.12
CA LEU A 66 -3.94 -6.84 6.63
C LEU A 66 -3.45 -7.80 5.56
N ASP A 67 -3.72 -9.10 5.71
CA ASP A 67 -3.33 -10.10 4.73
C ASP A 67 -3.99 -9.87 3.39
N ASP A 68 -5.18 -9.26 3.40
CA ASP A 68 -5.89 -8.96 2.16
C ASP A 68 -5.31 -7.73 1.48
N LEU A 69 -4.72 -6.84 2.25
CA LEU A 69 -4.25 -5.55 1.75
C LEU A 69 -2.78 -5.57 1.36
N PHE A 70 -2.00 -6.43 2.01
CA PHE A 70 -0.55 -6.47 1.82
C PHE A 70 -0.05 -7.89 1.67
N TYR A 71 1.03 -8.06 0.93
CA TYR A 71 1.65 -9.35 0.76
C TYR A 71 3.14 -9.17 0.51
N VAL A 72 3.89 -10.23 0.72
CA VAL A 72 5.33 -10.20 0.52
C VAL A 72 5.66 -10.89 -0.79
N SER A 73 6.52 -10.28 -1.56
CA SER A 73 6.94 -10.81 -2.84
C SER A 73 8.45 -10.90 -2.91
N GLU A 74 8.95 -11.93 -3.53
CA GLU A 74 10.37 -12.05 -3.83
C GLU A 74 10.62 -11.50 -5.22
N ASP A 75 11.61 -10.65 -5.33
CA ASP A 75 11.96 -10.11 -6.65
C ASP A 75 13.37 -10.40 -7.03
#